data_e22634c5acbef80baaf5fc9ad13f9300
#
_entry.id   e22634c5acbef80baaf5fc9ad13f9300
#
_cell.length_a   1.000
_cell.length_b   1.000
_cell.length_c   1.000
_cell.angle_alpha   90.00
_cell.angle_beta   90.00
_cell.angle_gamma   90.00
#
_symmetry.space_group_name_H-M   'P 1'
#
loop_
_entity.id
_entity.type
_entity.pdbx_description
1 polymer ?
#
loop_
_entity_poly.entity_id
_entity_poly.type
_entity_poly.pdbx_seq_one_letter_code
_entity_poly.pdbx_strand_id
1 'polypeptide(L)'
;MQAVIPKIQFFINAILSGGQVGAVSMSSNYVIKGVLKNINGPLETIIEYGPGNGIMTKALLKLLSPQGKLIVIESNPKFVKILQKIKDSRIHIIEGKIQDVITSEKMCYIKEAGLVVSSIPFSFLKTVEREQVIEKTYALLACQAFFT
;
A
#
# COMPACT_ATOMS: atom_id res chain seq x y z
N MET A 1 27.30 -6.32 17.19
CA MET A 1 25.83 -6.36 17.27
C MET A 1 25.29 -5.37 16.26
N GLN A 2 25.00 -5.83 15.04
CA GLN A 2 24.40 -4.97 14.01
C GLN A 2 22.90 -4.88 14.33
N ALA A 3 22.44 -3.67 14.64
CA ALA A 3 21.04 -3.39 14.73
C ALA A 3 20.41 -3.66 13.35
N VAL A 4 19.57 -4.69 13.27
CA VAL A 4 18.74 -4.92 12.10
C VAL A 4 17.70 -3.81 12.12
N ILE A 5 18.00 -2.73 11.38
CA ILE A 5 16.99 -1.71 11.08
C ILE A 5 15.92 -2.43 10.29
N PRO A 6 14.69 -2.54 10.79
CA PRO A 6 13.59 -3.08 10.00
C PRO A 6 13.49 -2.22 8.75
N LYS A 7 13.58 -2.87 7.58
CA LYS A 7 13.54 -2.17 6.30
C LYS A 7 12.13 -1.63 6.10
N ILE A 8 11.93 -0.39 6.54
CA ILE A 8 10.73 0.39 6.22
C ILE A 8 10.76 0.62 4.72
N GLN A 9 9.90 -0.05 3.99
CA GLN A 9 9.82 0.13 2.55
C GLN A 9 8.52 0.86 2.20
N PHE A 10 8.67 2.16 1.99
CA PHE A 10 7.65 3.02 1.43
C PHE A 10 7.98 3.29 -0.04
N PHE A 11 7.18 2.74 -0.94
CA PHE A 11 7.32 3.01 -2.37
C PHE A 11 6.22 3.98 -2.81
N ILE A 12 6.64 5.21 -3.09
CA ILE A 12 5.79 6.15 -3.83
C ILE A 12 6.11 5.94 -5.29
N ASN A 13 5.21 5.31 -6.03
CA ASN A 13 5.25 5.35 -7.47
C ASN A 13 4.58 6.66 -7.91
N ALA A 14 5.37 7.74 -7.96
CA ALA A 14 4.96 8.94 -8.64
C ALA A 14 4.83 8.57 -10.13
N ILE A 15 3.61 8.29 -10.59
CA ILE A 15 3.31 8.28 -12.01
C ILE A 15 3.46 9.72 -12.47
N LEU A 16 4.68 10.06 -12.84
CA LEU A 16 4.96 11.27 -13.59
C LEU A 16 4.33 11.07 -14.97
N SER A 17 3.37 11.90 -15.23
CA SER A 17 2.86 12.26 -16.53
C SER A 17 1.79 11.38 -17.16
N GLY A 18 0.68 12.03 -17.36
CA GLY A 18 -0.02 12.10 -18.65
C GLY A 18 -0.40 10.76 -19.31
N GLY A 19 -1.48 10.17 -18.89
CA GLY A 19 -2.43 9.71 -19.89
C GLY A 19 -2.07 8.51 -20.77
N GLN A 20 -1.33 7.51 -20.29
CA GLN A 20 -1.31 6.24 -21.02
C GLN A 20 -1.40 5.05 -20.07
N VAL A 21 -2.49 4.34 -20.18
CA VAL A 21 -2.84 3.13 -19.40
C VAL A 21 -1.78 2.00 -19.56
N GLY A 22 -0.96 2.03 -20.60
CA GLY A 22 0.12 1.05 -20.85
C GLY A 22 1.38 1.22 -20.00
N ALA A 23 1.66 2.44 -19.51
CA ALA A 23 2.87 2.73 -18.72
C ALA A 23 2.75 2.19 -17.27
N VAL A 24 1.54 2.05 -16.75
CA VAL A 24 1.27 1.55 -15.39
C VAL A 24 1.70 0.09 -15.23
N SER A 25 1.53 -0.72 -16.26
CA SER A 25 1.88 -2.16 -16.23
C SER A 25 3.39 -2.43 -16.13
N MET A 26 4.20 -1.67 -16.83
CA MET A 26 5.68 -1.83 -16.78
C MET A 26 6.26 -1.29 -15.47
N SER A 27 5.72 -0.18 -14.96
CA SER A 27 6.14 0.41 -13.68
C SER A 27 5.82 -0.52 -12.50
N SER A 28 4.68 -1.21 -12.51
CA SER A 28 4.30 -2.13 -11.44
C SER A 28 5.26 -3.32 -11.34
N ASN A 29 5.66 -3.93 -12.46
CA ASN A 29 6.62 -5.04 -12.44
C ASN A 29 8.01 -4.61 -11.94
N TYR A 30 8.43 -3.38 -12.25
CA TYR A 30 9.71 -2.85 -11.79
C TYR A 30 9.70 -2.57 -10.28
N VAL A 31 8.63 -1.98 -9.79
CA VAL A 31 8.42 -1.74 -8.35
C VAL A 31 8.38 -3.06 -7.59
N ILE A 32 7.62 -4.03 -8.07
CA ILE A 32 7.52 -5.35 -7.44
C ILE A 32 8.89 -6.04 -7.37
N LYS A 33 9.65 -6.03 -8.45
CA LYS A 33 11.01 -6.59 -8.46
C LYS A 33 11.94 -5.89 -7.46
N GLY A 34 11.83 -4.57 -7.34
CA GLY A 34 12.56 -3.78 -6.34
C GLY A 34 12.18 -4.14 -4.90
N VAL A 35 10.89 -4.31 -4.66
CA VAL A 35 10.34 -4.73 -3.36
C VAL A 35 10.83 -6.14 -3.02
N LEU A 36 10.69 -7.09 -3.95
CA LEU A 36 11.07 -8.49 -3.74
C LEU A 36 12.55 -8.67 -3.36
N LYS A 37 13.45 -7.85 -3.90
CA LYS A 37 14.88 -7.91 -3.56
C LYS A 37 15.18 -7.60 -2.09
N ASN A 38 14.27 -6.93 -1.41
CA ASN A 38 14.50 -6.40 -0.07
C ASN A 38 13.59 -7.05 1.00
N ILE A 39 12.67 -7.91 0.59
CA ILE A 39 11.77 -8.61 1.50
C ILE A 39 12.29 -10.02 1.74
N ASN A 40 12.51 -10.33 3.00
CA ASN A 40 12.89 -11.67 3.44
C ASN A 40 11.66 -12.38 3.99
N GLY A 41 11.04 -13.19 3.15
CA GLY A 41 9.88 -13.99 3.54
C GLY A 41 8.53 -13.32 3.29
N PRO A 42 7.43 -14.04 3.56
CA PRO A 42 6.08 -13.54 3.36
C PRO A 42 5.72 -12.46 4.37
N LEU A 43 4.87 -11.53 3.94
CA LEU A 43 4.40 -10.40 4.76
C LEU A 43 3.03 -10.69 5.38
N GLU A 44 2.84 -10.24 6.61
CA GLU A 44 1.56 -10.40 7.32
C GLU A 44 0.55 -9.29 6.96
N THR A 45 1.02 -8.08 6.75
CA THR A 45 0.16 -6.95 6.42
C THR A 45 0.80 -6.08 5.35
N ILE A 46 0.07 -5.87 4.28
CA ILE A 46 0.43 -4.92 3.22
C ILE A 46 -0.70 -3.91 3.09
N ILE A 47 -0.36 -2.65 2.87
CA ILE A 47 -1.34 -1.58 2.59
C ILE A 47 -1.04 -0.99 1.22
N GLU A 48 -2.07 -0.82 0.41
CA GLU A 48 -1.98 -0.22 -0.92
C GLU A 48 -2.90 1.01 -1.02
N TYR A 49 -2.31 2.14 -1.38
CA TYR A 49 -3.06 3.38 -1.64
C TYR A 49 -3.27 3.56 -3.15
N GLY A 50 -4.52 3.64 -3.57
CA GLY A 50 -4.89 3.87 -4.96
C GLY A 50 -4.61 2.68 -5.88
N PRO A 51 -5.16 1.48 -5.58
CA PRO A 51 -4.93 0.27 -6.37
C PRO A 51 -5.45 0.35 -7.81
N GLY A 52 -6.38 1.24 -8.10
CA GLY A 52 -6.97 1.38 -9.43
C GLY A 52 -7.58 0.07 -9.93
N ASN A 53 -7.13 -0.41 -11.09
CA ASN A 53 -7.63 -1.65 -11.69
C ASN A 53 -7.14 -2.94 -11.02
N GLY A 54 -6.28 -2.85 -9.99
CA GLY A 54 -5.83 -3.98 -9.20
C GLY A 54 -4.66 -4.79 -9.79
N ILE A 55 -3.93 -4.26 -10.75
CA ILE A 55 -2.74 -4.94 -11.31
C ILE A 55 -1.68 -5.12 -10.23
N MET A 56 -1.34 -4.04 -9.52
CA MET A 56 -0.40 -4.08 -8.39
C MET A 56 -0.96 -4.93 -7.25
N THR A 57 -2.24 -4.79 -6.94
CA THR A 57 -2.95 -5.55 -5.92
C THR A 57 -2.75 -7.06 -6.06
N LYS A 58 -2.93 -7.59 -7.26
CA LYS A 58 -2.76 -9.02 -7.56
C LYS A 58 -1.31 -9.48 -7.34
N ALA A 59 -0.35 -8.62 -7.63
CA ALA A 59 1.05 -8.92 -7.40
C ALA A 59 1.41 -8.88 -5.90
N LEU A 60 0.87 -7.92 -5.15
CA LEU A 60 1.07 -7.80 -3.71
C LEU A 60 0.48 -8.98 -2.94
N LEU A 61 -0.65 -9.55 -3.40
CA LEU A 61 -1.23 -10.76 -2.82
C LEU A 61 -0.27 -11.95 -2.82
N LYS A 62 0.66 -12.02 -3.77
CA LYS A 62 1.68 -13.07 -3.84
C LYS A 62 2.77 -12.93 -2.77
N LEU A 63 2.91 -11.75 -2.18
CA LEU A 63 3.89 -11.46 -1.13
C LEU A 63 3.35 -11.76 0.27
N LEU A 64 2.03 -11.96 0.39
CA LEU A 64 1.39 -12.22 1.68
C LEU A 64 1.61 -13.65 2.15
N SER A 65 1.72 -13.79 3.47
CA SER A 65 1.55 -15.08 4.14
C SER A 65 0.13 -15.63 3.90
N PRO A 66 -0.09 -16.94 4.11
CA PRO A 66 -1.43 -17.53 3.96
C PRO A 66 -2.50 -16.88 4.82
N GLN A 67 -2.12 -16.35 5.99
CA GLN A 67 -3.01 -15.65 6.94
C GLN A 67 -2.88 -14.13 6.87
N GLY A 68 -2.08 -13.63 5.95
CA GLY A 68 -1.81 -12.20 5.80
C GLY A 68 -3.02 -11.39 5.31
N LYS A 69 -2.91 -10.08 5.38
CA LYS A 69 -3.96 -9.14 4.96
C LYS A 69 -3.40 -8.11 4.00
N LEU A 70 -4.09 -7.90 2.90
CA LEU A 70 -3.86 -6.78 1.99
C LEU A 70 -5.00 -5.78 2.14
N ILE A 71 -4.68 -4.61 2.66
CA ILE A 71 -5.64 -3.53 2.84
C ILE A 71 -5.47 -2.57 1.67
N VAL A 72 -6.51 -2.37 0.88
CA VAL A 72 -6.50 -1.45 -0.26
C VAL A 72 -7.45 -0.30 -0.02
N ILE A 73 -6.99 0.92 -0.27
CA ILE A 73 -7.77 2.14 -0.10
C ILE A 73 -7.97 2.78 -1.47
N GLU A 74 -9.23 2.83 -1.93
CA GLU A 74 -9.58 3.32 -3.25
C GLU A 74 -10.78 4.28 -3.17
N SER A 75 -10.65 5.44 -3.78
CA SER A 75 -11.71 6.46 -3.77
C SER A 75 -12.68 6.37 -4.95
N ASN A 76 -12.31 5.70 -6.02
CA ASN A 76 -13.14 5.58 -7.21
C ASN A 76 -14.06 4.35 -7.13
N PRO A 77 -15.40 4.53 -7.06
CA PRO A 77 -16.34 3.41 -6.95
C PRO A 77 -16.26 2.41 -8.10
N LYS A 78 -15.86 2.87 -9.30
CA LYS A 78 -15.67 1.98 -10.45
C LYS A 78 -14.53 1.00 -10.23
N PHE A 79 -13.41 1.48 -9.66
CA PHE A 79 -12.28 0.61 -9.31
C PHE A 79 -12.60 -0.28 -8.12
N VAL A 80 -13.33 0.22 -7.13
CA VAL A 80 -13.81 -0.61 -6.01
C VAL A 80 -14.59 -1.83 -6.52
N LYS A 81 -15.50 -1.63 -7.49
CA LYS A 81 -16.23 -2.74 -8.11
C LYS A 81 -15.33 -3.74 -8.86
N ILE A 82 -14.24 -3.26 -9.47
CA ILE A 82 -13.25 -4.13 -10.12
C ILE A 82 -12.49 -4.95 -9.07
N LEU A 83 -12.03 -4.31 -8.01
CA LEU A 83 -11.31 -4.95 -6.91
C LEU A 83 -12.15 -6.00 -6.20
N GLN A 84 -13.44 -5.77 -6.01
CA GLN A 84 -14.38 -6.73 -5.41
C GLN A 84 -14.52 -8.03 -6.21
N LYS A 85 -14.12 -8.05 -7.48
CA LYS A 85 -14.09 -9.27 -8.30
C LYS A 85 -12.86 -10.15 -8.03
N ILE A 86 -11.88 -9.65 -7.34
CA ILE A 86 -10.70 -10.43 -6.94
C ILE A 86 -11.13 -11.41 -5.86
N LYS A 87 -11.09 -12.70 -6.19
CA LYS A 87 -11.48 -13.77 -5.25
C LYS A 87 -10.30 -14.20 -4.40
N ASP A 88 -9.98 -13.38 -3.40
CA ASP A 88 -8.97 -13.72 -2.39
C ASP A 88 -9.46 -13.17 -1.05
N SER A 89 -9.63 -14.04 -0.07
CA SER A 89 -10.17 -13.67 1.25
C SER A 89 -9.24 -12.77 2.07
N ARG A 90 -7.98 -12.62 1.65
CA ARG A 90 -6.98 -11.78 2.32
C ARG A 90 -7.06 -10.31 1.94
N ILE A 91 -7.82 -9.96 0.89
CA ILE A 91 -7.99 -8.58 0.46
C ILE A 91 -9.11 -7.89 1.26
N HIS A 92 -8.81 -6.70 1.78
CA HIS A 92 -9.74 -5.85 2.52
C HIS A 92 -9.83 -4.50 1.80
N ILE A 93 -10.97 -4.22 1.20
CA ILE A 93 -11.19 -3.01 0.41
C ILE A 93 -11.85 -1.96 1.29
N ILE A 94 -11.22 -0.78 1.37
CA ILE A 94 -11.77 0.40 2.03
C ILE A 94 -12.03 1.46 0.97
N GLU A 95 -13.30 1.76 0.73
CA GLU A 95 -13.69 2.85 -0.16
C GLU A 95 -13.54 4.19 0.53
N GLY A 96 -12.80 5.10 -0.09
CA GLY A 96 -12.58 6.45 0.41
C GLY A 96 -11.28 7.06 -0.08
N LYS A 97 -11.14 8.36 0.15
CA LYS A 97 -9.89 9.08 -0.11
C LYS A 97 -8.88 8.78 1.00
N ILE A 98 -7.60 8.62 0.64
CA ILE A 98 -6.57 8.26 1.60
C ILE A 98 -6.48 9.22 2.78
N GLN A 99 -6.58 10.53 2.55
CA GLN A 99 -6.49 11.53 3.60
C GLN A 99 -7.62 11.43 4.63
N ASP A 100 -8.79 10.94 4.21
CA ASP A 100 -9.94 10.75 5.10
C ASP A 100 -9.88 9.39 5.79
N VAL A 101 -9.49 8.34 5.06
CA VAL A 101 -9.43 6.97 5.56
C VAL A 101 -8.32 6.79 6.58
N ILE A 102 -7.11 7.32 6.32
CA ILE A 102 -5.92 7.09 7.15
C ILE A 102 -6.08 7.58 8.60
N THR A 103 -6.94 8.57 8.81
CA THR A 103 -7.25 9.14 10.13
C THR A 103 -8.55 8.62 10.72
N SER A 104 -9.28 7.78 10.00
CA SER A 104 -10.58 7.28 10.40
C SER A 104 -10.48 6.01 11.26
N GLU A 105 -11.60 5.67 11.92
CA GLU A 105 -11.74 4.41 12.65
C GLU A 105 -11.58 3.17 11.77
N LYS A 106 -11.74 3.30 10.45
CA LYS A 106 -11.54 2.21 9.49
C LYS A 106 -10.11 1.65 9.52
N MET A 107 -9.15 2.43 10.01
CA MET A 107 -7.73 2.03 10.14
C MET A 107 -7.34 1.62 11.56
N CYS A 108 -8.21 1.78 12.56
CA CYS A 108 -7.84 1.58 13.96
C CYS A 108 -7.45 0.13 14.33
N TYR A 109 -7.89 -0.86 13.55
CA TYR A 109 -7.53 -2.27 13.75
C TYR A 109 -6.18 -2.65 13.13
N ILE A 110 -5.58 -1.75 12.36
CA ILE A 110 -4.28 -1.97 11.74
C ILE A 110 -3.22 -1.40 12.67
N LYS A 111 -2.48 -2.29 13.32
CA LYS A 111 -1.43 -1.89 14.27
C LYS A 111 -0.11 -1.66 13.57
N GLU A 112 0.20 -2.47 12.57
CA GLU A 112 1.47 -2.44 11.85
C GLU A 112 1.30 -2.90 10.41
N ALA A 113 2.20 -2.46 9.55
CA ALA A 113 2.31 -2.90 8.17
C ALA A 113 3.75 -3.26 7.83
N GLY A 114 3.96 -4.39 7.17
CA GLY A 114 5.27 -4.79 6.67
C GLY A 114 5.65 -4.05 5.39
N LEU A 115 4.67 -3.56 4.66
CA LEU A 115 4.86 -2.83 3.42
C LEU A 115 3.69 -1.87 3.18
N VAL A 116 3.99 -0.66 2.74
CA VAL A 116 3.00 0.28 2.20
C VAL A 116 3.40 0.66 0.78
N VAL A 117 2.49 0.51 -0.15
CA VAL A 117 2.65 0.89 -1.56
C VAL A 117 1.65 1.98 -1.90
N SER A 118 2.09 3.06 -2.54
CA SER A 118 1.21 4.12 -3.01
C SER A 118 1.35 4.33 -4.50
N SER A 119 0.23 4.28 -5.21
CA SER A 119 0.09 4.72 -6.60
C SER A 119 -0.57 6.09 -6.70
N ILE A 120 -0.87 6.72 -5.56
CA ILE A 120 -1.44 8.07 -5.52
C ILE A 120 -0.30 9.08 -5.60
N PRO A 121 -0.34 10.03 -6.56
CA PRO A 121 0.59 11.14 -6.57
C PRO A 121 0.32 12.06 -5.37
N PHE A 122 1.24 12.11 -4.42
CA PHE A 122 1.08 12.95 -3.22
C PHE A 122 1.03 14.45 -3.53
N SER A 123 1.48 14.85 -4.73
CA SER A 123 1.32 16.22 -5.24
C SER A 123 -0.14 16.66 -5.37
N PHE A 124 -1.09 15.74 -5.47
CA PHE A 124 -2.52 16.05 -5.52
C PHE A 124 -3.13 16.31 -4.14
N LEU A 125 -2.43 15.95 -3.08
CA LEU A 125 -2.87 16.23 -1.72
C LEU A 125 -2.45 17.65 -1.32
N LYS A 126 -3.31 18.33 -0.55
CA LYS A 126 -2.93 19.59 0.11
C LYS A 126 -1.78 19.29 1.07
N THR A 127 -0.96 20.30 1.35
CA THR A 127 0.25 20.14 2.19
C THR A 127 -0.07 19.47 3.53
N VAL A 128 -1.09 19.93 4.24
CA VAL A 128 -1.51 19.37 5.53
C VAL A 128 -1.98 17.91 5.40
N GLU A 129 -2.79 17.60 4.39
CA GLU A 129 -3.26 16.23 4.12
C GLU A 129 -2.09 15.30 3.82
N ARG A 130 -1.15 15.75 3.01
CA ARG A 130 0.05 15.00 2.65
C ARG A 130 0.92 14.70 3.88
N GLU A 131 1.15 15.67 4.72
CA GLU A 131 1.91 15.51 5.98
C GLU A 131 1.24 14.50 6.89
N GLN A 132 -0.07 14.58 7.08
CA GLN A 132 -0.84 13.62 7.87
C GLN A 132 -0.76 12.20 7.31
N VAL A 133 -0.91 12.03 5.99
CA VAL A 133 -0.81 10.71 5.35
C VAL A 133 0.60 10.14 5.55
N ILE A 134 1.64 10.93 5.36
CA ILE A 134 3.02 10.50 5.55
C ILE A 134 3.26 10.10 7.01
N GLU A 135 2.89 10.96 7.97
CA GLU A 135 3.08 10.71 9.40
C GLU A 135 2.38 9.40 9.84
N LYS A 136 1.12 9.24 9.46
CA LYS A 136 0.36 8.02 9.79
C LYS A 136 0.93 6.78 9.13
N THR A 137 1.40 6.89 7.89
CA THR A 137 2.06 5.80 7.17
C THR A 137 3.35 5.37 7.89
N TYR A 138 4.17 6.32 8.30
CA TYR A 138 5.37 6.02 9.09
C TYR A 138 5.05 5.37 10.42
N ALA A 139 4.00 5.81 11.10
CA ALA A 139 3.56 5.20 12.36
C ALA A 139 3.17 3.72 12.18
N LEU A 140 2.49 3.38 11.08
CA LEU A 140 2.12 2.00 10.75
C LEU A 140 3.34 1.12 10.43
N LEU A 141 4.36 1.68 9.80
CA LEU A 141 5.61 0.97 9.47
C LEU A 141 6.56 0.87 10.66
N ALA A 142 6.58 1.87 11.55
CA ALA A 142 7.52 1.96 12.66
C ALA A 142 7.19 1.04 13.84
N CYS A 143 5.95 0.55 13.94
CA CYS A 143 5.52 -0.29 15.05
C CYS A 143 6.33 -1.61 15.16
N GLN A 144 6.94 -2.07 14.06
CA GLN A 144 7.84 -3.22 14.05
C GLN A 144 9.20 -2.96 14.73
N ALA A 145 9.57 -1.69 14.97
CA ALA A 145 10.89 -1.34 15.48
C ALA A 145 11.04 -1.49 17.02
N PHE A 146 9.94 -1.70 17.74
CA PHE A 146 9.95 -1.68 19.21
C PHE A 146 9.76 -3.04 19.89
N PHE A 147 9.65 -4.13 19.12
CA PHE A 147 9.43 -5.48 19.67
C PHE A 147 10.49 -6.50 19.23
N THR A 148 11.75 -6.16 19.41
CA THR A 148 12.85 -7.15 19.40
C THR A 148 13.67 -7.05 20.67
#